data_9cddb158e72161780ba3142d743684dd
#
_entry.id   9cddb158e72161780ba3142d743684dd
#
_cell.length_a   1.000
_cell.length_b   1.000
_cell.length_c   1.000
_cell.angle_alpha   90.00
_cell.angle_beta   90.00
_cell.angle_gamma   90.00
#
_symmetry.space_group_name_H-M   'P 1'
#
loop_
_entity.id
_entity.type
_entity.pdbx_description
1 polymer ?
#
loop_
_entity_poly.entity_id
_entity_poly.type
_entity_poly.pdbx_seq_one_letter_code
_entity_poly.pdbx_strand_id
1 'polypeptide(L)'
;MIRKDFPKLGEHYFEERLPNGLLVRVMEKPGFAKRYAFVAADYGSIDAEFFLNGKKYTTPQGVAHYLEHKMFDLPEGNAMQEFAKYAGANNAFTSYTMTAYYVECTEHLEENFEILLRMVTTGYFTEASVQKERGIISQEIKMYEDSADSAVMENLFRIMYQNHPVRNNIAGTVESIEEITADTLKLCHDAFYDPSNLIVCVIGDVDAASIIEQARKLTPAGKKPQFERCCGAPEPEKVPVRTVEKQMEIAMPAFAIGFRCPDAGRGADAMRMDLIGEMAGEMLVGESSKLYQKLYDENVIDADFSVDYERM
;
A
#
# COMPACT_ATOMS: atom_id res chain seq x y z
N MET A 1 -11.85 24.73 -0.13
CA MET A 1 -10.50 24.48 -0.70
C MET A 1 -9.48 25.37 0.04
N ILE A 2 -8.37 24.81 0.48
CA ILE A 2 -7.29 25.48 1.21
C ILE A 2 -6.02 25.30 0.40
N ARG A 3 -5.26 26.38 0.18
CA ARG A 3 -3.93 26.32 -0.43
C ARG A 3 -2.88 26.10 0.65
N LYS A 4 -1.97 25.15 0.45
CA LYS A 4 -0.80 24.84 1.28
C LYS A 4 0.46 25.21 0.52
N ASP A 5 1.22 26.17 1.01
CA ASP A 5 2.44 26.68 0.37
C ASP A 5 3.70 26.12 1.05
N PHE A 6 4.70 25.77 0.23
CA PHE A 6 6.04 25.35 0.63
C PHE A 6 7.08 26.29 -0.01
N PRO A 7 7.27 27.51 0.54
CA PRO A 7 8.07 28.54 -0.10
C PRO A 7 9.54 28.14 -0.34
N LYS A 8 10.09 27.28 0.54
CA LYS A 8 11.48 26.78 0.39
C LYS A 8 11.65 25.85 -0.81
N LEU A 9 10.58 25.19 -1.26
CA LEU A 9 10.57 24.29 -2.41
C LEU A 9 10.02 24.97 -3.65
N GLY A 10 9.43 26.19 -3.53
CA GLY A 10 8.69 26.84 -4.59
C GLY A 10 7.40 26.10 -4.98
N GLU A 11 6.88 25.27 -4.09
CA GLU A 11 5.76 24.37 -4.35
C GLU A 11 4.52 24.73 -3.53
N HIS A 12 3.37 24.29 -4.03
CA HIS A 12 2.11 24.37 -3.30
C HIS A 12 1.16 23.27 -3.78
N TYR A 13 0.16 22.96 -2.97
CA TYR A 13 -0.99 22.14 -3.36
C TYR A 13 -2.28 22.71 -2.79
N PHE A 14 -3.38 22.34 -3.38
CA PHE A 14 -4.72 22.61 -2.89
C PHE A 14 -5.28 21.40 -2.18
N GLU A 15 -5.99 21.64 -1.08
CA GLU A 15 -6.58 20.57 -0.26
C GLU A 15 -8.03 20.90 0.06
N GLU A 16 -8.91 19.93 -0.05
CA GLU A 16 -10.27 20.02 0.44
C GLU A 16 -10.73 18.68 1.03
N ARG A 17 -11.33 18.73 2.21
CA ARG A 17 -12.09 17.60 2.75
C ARG A 17 -13.55 17.78 2.37
N LEU A 18 -14.06 16.87 1.56
CA LEU A 18 -15.42 16.89 1.07
C LEU A 18 -16.43 16.55 2.19
N PRO A 19 -17.73 16.89 2.04
CA PRO A 19 -18.76 16.58 3.04
C PRO A 19 -18.89 15.09 3.39
N ASN A 20 -18.60 14.21 2.43
CA ASN A 20 -18.57 12.74 2.62
C ASN A 20 -17.31 12.25 3.36
N GLY A 21 -16.36 13.12 3.64
CA GLY A 21 -15.13 12.84 4.37
C GLY A 21 -13.90 12.61 3.47
N LEU A 22 -14.07 12.45 2.15
CA LEU A 22 -12.97 12.27 1.21
C LEU A 22 -11.98 13.44 1.28
N LEU A 23 -10.70 13.14 1.43
CA LEU A 23 -9.64 14.13 1.35
C LEU A 23 -9.12 14.20 -0.09
N VAL A 24 -9.22 15.37 -0.71
CA VAL A 24 -8.72 15.61 -2.08
C VAL A 24 -7.55 16.59 -2.01
N ARG A 25 -6.43 16.21 -2.62
CA ARG A 25 -5.24 17.04 -2.80
C ARG A 25 -4.93 17.19 -4.27
N VAL A 26 -4.66 18.41 -4.70
CA VAL A 26 -4.32 18.68 -6.09
C VAL A 26 -3.07 19.56 -6.15
N MET A 27 -2.06 19.09 -6.89
CA MET A 27 -0.86 19.86 -7.18
C MET A 27 -0.86 20.25 -8.65
N GLU A 28 -1.09 21.52 -8.91
CA GLU A 28 -1.08 22.07 -10.25
C GLU A 28 0.37 22.20 -10.77
N LYS A 29 0.63 21.62 -11.93
CA LYS A 29 1.94 21.66 -12.61
C LYS A 29 1.76 22.12 -14.07
N PRO A 30 1.57 23.42 -14.29
CA PRO A 30 1.33 23.93 -15.63
C PRO A 30 2.43 23.56 -16.63
N GLY A 31 2.02 23.10 -17.83
CA GLY A 31 2.93 22.70 -18.89
C GLY A 31 3.53 21.30 -18.79
N PHE A 32 3.22 20.53 -17.75
CA PHE A 32 3.60 19.12 -17.69
C PHE A 32 2.65 18.29 -18.56
N ALA A 33 3.22 17.51 -19.48
CA ALA A 33 2.44 16.65 -20.37
C ALA A 33 1.76 15.50 -19.61
N LYS A 34 2.49 14.84 -18.69
CA LYS A 34 1.95 13.77 -17.86
C LYS A 34 1.07 14.31 -16.72
N ARG A 35 -0.05 13.65 -16.53
CA ARG A 35 -0.96 13.85 -15.41
C ARG A 35 -1.10 12.54 -14.66
N TYR A 36 -1.18 12.63 -13.35
CA TYR A 36 -1.24 11.48 -12.45
C TYR A 36 -2.40 11.64 -11.47
N ALA A 37 -3.25 10.65 -11.38
CA ALA A 37 -4.30 10.57 -10.39
C ALA A 37 -4.13 9.31 -9.55
N PHE A 38 -4.23 9.46 -8.22
CA PHE A 38 -3.96 8.43 -7.23
C PHE A 38 -5.09 8.43 -6.19
N VAL A 39 -5.59 7.25 -5.83
CA VAL A 39 -6.54 7.05 -4.73
C VAL A 39 -5.98 6.00 -3.80
N ALA A 40 -5.87 6.30 -2.51
CA ALA A 40 -5.48 5.33 -1.51
C ALA A 40 -6.54 5.16 -0.43
N ALA A 41 -6.73 3.92 -0.02
CA ALA A 41 -7.45 3.53 1.18
C ALA A 41 -6.45 3.32 2.32
N ASP A 42 -6.75 3.86 3.50
CA ASP A 42 -6.01 3.57 4.74
C ASP A 42 -6.41 2.16 5.22
N TYR A 43 -5.98 1.15 4.45
CA TYR A 43 -6.26 -0.27 4.61
C TYR A 43 -5.17 -1.09 3.94
N GLY A 44 -4.52 -1.97 4.69
CA GLY A 44 -3.45 -2.81 4.19
C GLY A 44 -3.48 -4.22 4.78
N SER A 45 -2.42 -5.00 4.53
CA SER A 45 -2.38 -6.41 4.94
C SER A 45 -2.37 -6.62 6.45
N ILE A 46 -1.98 -5.62 7.25
CA ILE A 46 -2.01 -5.69 8.71
C ILE A 46 -3.42 -5.56 9.30
N ASP A 47 -4.40 -5.11 8.53
CA ASP A 47 -5.77 -4.87 8.96
C ASP A 47 -6.66 -6.13 8.86
N ALA A 48 -6.07 -7.32 9.01
CA ALA A 48 -6.82 -8.59 8.99
C ALA A 48 -7.76 -8.76 10.19
N GLU A 49 -7.45 -8.12 11.32
CA GLU A 49 -8.31 -8.04 12.49
C GLU A 49 -8.72 -6.60 12.79
N PHE A 50 -10.00 -6.37 12.94
CA PHE A 50 -10.54 -5.04 13.23
C PHE A 50 -11.89 -5.09 13.94
N PHE A 51 -12.26 -3.99 14.58
CA PHE A 51 -13.62 -3.77 15.04
C PHE A 51 -14.36 -2.87 14.04
N LEU A 52 -15.57 -3.27 13.68
CA LEU A 52 -16.47 -2.45 12.86
C LEU A 52 -17.76 -2.24 13.63
N ASN A 53 -18.08 -0.99 13.94
CA ASN A 53 -19.24 -0.62 14.76
C ASN A 53 -19.32 -1.40 16.08
N GLY A 54 -18.17 -1.60 16.73
CA GLY A 54 -18.05 -2.30 18.02
C GLY A 54 -18.04 -3.84 17.94
N LYS A 55 -18.19 -4.43 16.76
CA LYS A 55 -18.09 -5.87 16.55
C LYS A 55 -16.72 -6.25 15.99
N LYS A 56 -16.03 -7.23 16.64
CA LYS A 56 -14.76 -7.76 16.14
C LYS A 56 -14.96 -8.64 14.91
N TYR A 57 -14.10 -8.42 13.92
CA TYR A 57 -13.99 -9.26 12.73
C TYR A 57 -12.54 -9.72 12.57
N THR A 58 -12.39 -10.94 12.08
CA THR A 58 -11.11 -11.53 11.67
C THR A 58 -11.30 -12.03 10.25
N THR A 59 -10.43 -11.63 9.35
CA THR A 59 -10.46 -11.98 7.94
C THR A 59 -9.24 -12.84 7.59
N PRO A 60 -9.29 -13.66 6.54
CA PRO A 60 -8.15 -14.42 6.08
C PRO A 60 -6.96 -13.52 5.70
N GLN A 61 -5.73 -14.01 5.86
CA GLN A 61 -4.55 -13.30 5.35
C GLN A 61 -4.61 -13.16 3.84
N GLY A 62 -4.11 -12.03 3.31
CA GLY A 62 -4.15 -11.74 1.87
C GLY A 62 -5.43 -11.04 1.40
N VAL A 63 -6.43 -10.82 2.27
CA VAL A 63 -7.71 -10.22 1.87
C VAL A 63 -7.56 -8.82 1.29
N ALA A 64 -6.62 -7.99 1.79
CA ALA A 64 -6.39 -6.65 1.27
C ALA A 64 -5.86 -6.68 -0.17
N HIS A 65 -4.88 -7.52 -0.44
CA HIS A 65 -4.32 -7.75 -1.77
C HIS A 65 -5.36 -8.39 -2.71
N TYR A 66 -6.11 -9.35 -2.23
CA TYR A 66 -7.20 -9.95 -3.00
C TYR A 66 -8.26 -8.91 -3.39
N LEU A 67 -8.62 -8.03 -2.45
CA LEU A 67 -9.55 -6.94 -2.70
C LEU A 67 -9.01 -5.98 -3.75
N GLU A 68 -7.71 -5.66 -3.71
CA GLU A 68 -7.05 -4.83 -4.71
C GLU A 68 -7.30 -5.36 -6.13
N HIS A 69 -7.04 -6.65 -6.38
CA HIS A 69 -7.31 -7.31 -7.66
C HIS A 69 -8.79 -7.20 -8.06
N LYS A 70 -9.69 -7.41 -7.10
CA LYS A 70 -11.13 -7.43 -7.36
C LYS A 70 -11.74 -6.06 -7.59
N MET A 71 -11.08 -4.98 -7.21
CA MET A 71 -11.58 -3.63 -7.47
C MET A 71 -11.59 -3.27 -8.96
N PHE A 72 -10.82 -3.96 -9.80
CA PHE A 72 -10.87 -3.77 -11.24
C PHE A 72 -12.13 -4.36 -11.91
N ASP A 73 -12.87 -5.22 -11.22
CA ASP A 73 -14.13 -5.74 -11.72
C ASP A 73 -15.26 -4.74 -11.45
N LEU A 74 -16.02 -4.42 -12.49
CA LEU A 74 -17.19 -3.54 -12.46
C LEU A 74 -18.44 -4.31 -12.95
N PRO A 75 -19.65 -3.88 -12.60
CA PRO A 75 -20.87 -4.52 -13.09
C PRO A 75 -20.96 -4.60 -14.62
N GLU A 76 -20.40 -3.60 -15.30
CA GLU A 76 -20.39 -3.48 -16.76
C GLU A 76 -19.17 -4.11 -17.45
N GLY A 77 -18.18 -4.60 -16.69
CA GLY A 77 -16.97 -5.19 -17.26
C GLY A 77 -15.73 -5.02 -16.38
N ASN A 78 -14.60 -4.66 -17.00
CA ASN A 78 -13.32 -4.51 -16.29
C ASN A 78 -12.75 -3.11 -16.50
N ALA A 79 -12.35 -2.45 -15.42
CA ALA A 79 -11.82 -1.09 -15.42
C ALA A 79 -10.56 -0.93 -16.28
N MET A 80 -9.69 -1.95 -16.38
CA MET A 80 -8.50 -1.89 -17.24
C MET A 80 -8.87 -1.67 -18.72
N GLN A 81 -9.97 -2.30 -19.17
CA GLN A 81 -10.44 -2.10 -20.53
C GLN A 81 -11.02 -0.70 -20.75
N GLU A 82 -11.60 -0.09 -19.72
CA GLU A 82 -12.09 1.28 -19.80
C GLU A 82 -10.95 2.29 -19.82
N PHE A 83 -9.94 2.13 -18.96
CA PHE A 83 -8.73 2.94 -19.01
C PHE A 83 -8.04 2.89 -20.38
N ALA A 84 -7.98 1.71 -21.00
CA ALA A 84 -7.39 1.56 -22.33
C ALA A 84 -8.09 2.37 -23.43
N LYS A 85 -9.40 2.65 -23.31
CA LYS A 85 -10.14 3.51 -24.26
C LYS A 85 -9.65 4.96 -24.23
N TYR A 86 -9.12 5.40 -23.09
CA TYR A 86 -8.65 6.77 -22.84
C TYR A 86 -7.13 6.85 -22.69
N ALA A 87 -6.41 5.83 -23.18
CA ALA A 87 -4.94 5.74 -23.10
C ALA A 87 -4.39 5.96 -21.67
N GLY A 88 -5.14 5.55 -20.65
CA GLY A 88 -4.74 5.58 -19.25
C GLY A 88 -3.86 4.38 -18.90
N ALA A 89 -2.62 4.63 -18.46
CA ALA A 89 -1.76 3.61 -17.89
C ALA A 89 -2.09 3.48 -16.40
N ASN A 90 -2.79 2.42 -16.02
CA ASN A 90 -3.26 2.20 -14.65
C ASN A 90 -2.45 1.11 -13.96
N ASN A 91 -2.40 1.17 -12.62
CA ASN A 91 -1.86 0.14 -11.78
C ASN A 91 -2.42 0.27 -10.35
N ALA A 92 -2.15 -0.72 -9.51
CA ALA A 92 -2.48 -0.72 -8.09
C ALA A 92 -1.38 -1.42 -7.29
N PHE A 93 -1.38 -1.23 -5.99
CA PHE A 93 -0.53 -1.98 -5.07
C PHE A 93 -1.15 -2.03 -3.67
N THR A 94 -0.86 -3.11 -2.96
CA THR A 94 -1.15 -3.27 -1.54
C THR A 94 0.15 -3.30 -0.76
N SER A 95 0.20 -2.48 0.30
CA SER A 95 1.27 -2.52 1.29
C SER A 95 0.76 -3.06 2.62
N TYR A 96 1.60 -3.00 3.64
CA TYR A 96 1.19 -3.36 5.01
C TYR A 96 0.09 -2.46 5.55
N THR A 97 0.10 -1.16 5.21
CA THR A 97 -0.77 -0.15 5.82
C THR A 97 -1.75 0.53 4.86
N MET A 98 -1.58 0.37 3.55
CA MET A 98 -2.47 0.99 2.57
C MET A 98 -2.62 0.13 1.31
N THR A 99 -3.74 0.35 0.61
CA THR A 99 -3.97 -0.12 -0.75
C THR A 99 -4.22 1.09 -1.65
N ALA A 100 -3.55 1.15 -2.79
CA ALA A 100 -3.60 2.30 -3.66
C ALA A 100 -3.83 1.92 -5.11
N TYR A 101 -4.51 2.81 -5.83
CA TYR A 101 -4.87 2.69 -7.25
C TYR A 101 -4.50 3.98 -7.94
N TYR A 102 -3.93 3.91 -9.14
CA TYR A 102 -3.53 5.11 -9.85
C TYR A 102 -3.64 4.97 -11.35
N VAL A 103 -3.66 6.11 -12.00
CA VAL A 103 -3.61 6.21 -13.46
C VAL A 103 -2.69 7.35 -13.88
N GLU A 104 -1.85 7.09 -14.87
CA GLU A 104 -1.07 8.09 -15.60
C GLU A 104 -1.68 8.28 -16.99
N CYS A 105 -1.77 9.53 -17.45
CA CYS A 105 -2.20 9.86 -18.78
C CYS A 105 -1.61 11.18 -19.25
N THR A 106 -1.61 11.41 -20.56
CA THR A 106 -1.26 12.71 -21.16
C THR A 106 -2.50 13.48 -21.60
N GLU A 107 -3.57 12.78 -21.92
CA GLU A 107 -4.87 13.28 -22.35
C GLU A 107 -5.98 12.55 -21.58
N HIS A 108 -7.20 13.03 -21.67
CA HIS A 108 -8.39 12.35 -21.09
C HIS A 108 -8.29 12.10 -19.57
N LEU A 109 -7.70 13.05 -18.82
CA LEU A 109 -7.61 12.89 -17.37
C LEU A 109 -9.00 12.82 -16.71
N GLU A 110 -9.96 13.61 -17.19
CA GLU A 110 -11.31 13.64 -16.59
C GLU A 110 -11.98 12.29 -16.67
N GLU A 111 -11.93 11.62 -17.83
CA GLU A 111 -12.50 10.29 -18.04
C GLU A 111 -11.73 9.22 -17.25
N ASN A 112 -10.39 9.27 -17.27
CA ASN A 112 -9.56 8.35 -16.49
C ASN A 112 -9.79 8.51 -14.99
N PHE A 113 -9.94 9.73 -14.51
CA PHE A 113 -10.21 10.02 -13.10
C PHE A 113 -11.61 9.56 -12.67
N GLU A 114 -12.61 9.70 -13.55
CA GLU A 114 -13.94 9.14 -13.31
C GLU A 114 -13.91 7.62 -13.17
N ILE A 115 -13.21 6.92 -14.08
CA ILE A 115 -13.04 5.46 -14.01
C ILE A 115 -12.38 5.07 -12.70
N LEU A 116 -11.30 5.76 -12.29
CA LEU A 116 -10.56 5.50 -11.07
C LEU A 116 -11.44 5.65 -9.82
N LEU A 117 -12.19 6.75 -9.71
CA LEU A 117 -13.08 6.98 -8.58
C LEU A 117 -14.22 5.95 -8.52
N ARG A 118 -14.84 5.67 -9.67
CA ARG A 118 -15.91 4.67 -9.77
C ARG A 118 -15.40 3.29 -9.38
N MET A 119 -14.24 2.87 -9.88
CA MET A 119 -13.61 1.61 -9.55
C MET A 119 -13.41 1.45 -8.04
N VAL A 120 -12.82 2.45 -7.38
CA VAL A 120 -12.49 2.38 -5.95
C VAL A 120 -13.74 2.47 -5.06
N THR A 121 -14.80 3.13 -5.52
CA THR A 121 -16.02 3.32 -4.71
C THR A 121 -17.13 2.32 -5.00
N THR A 122 -16.97 1.47 -6.04
CA THR A 122 -17.99 0.46 -6.42
C THR A 122 -17.51 -0.94 -6.04
N GLY A 123 -18.04 -1.47 -4.95
CA GLY A 123 -17.79 -2.87 -4.57
C GLY A 123 -18.64 -3.84 -5.40
N TYR A 124 -18.05 -4.51 -6.39
CA TYR A 124 -18.72 -5.53 -7.20
C TYR A 124 -18.01 -6.86 -7.08
N PHE A 125 -18.56 -7.75 -6.25
CA PHE A 125 -17.98 -9.05 -5.95
C PHE A 125 -19.01 -10.15 -6.20
N THR A 126 -18.69 -11.09 -7.09
CA THR A 126 -19.49 -12.30 -7.31
C THR A 126 -18.64 -13.53 -6.97
N GLU A 127 -19.25 -14.58 -6.44
CA GLU A 127 -18.52 -15.81 -6.10
C GLU A 127 -17.75 -16.39 -7.32
N ALA A 128 -18.34 -16.31 -8.51
CA ALA A 128 -17.71 -16.79 -9.73
C ALA A 128 -16.43 -15.97 -10.08
N SER A 129 -16.48 -14.64 -9.93
CA SER A 129 -15.32 -13.78 -10.21
C SER A 129 -14.25 -13.92 -9.12
N VAL A 130 -14.65 -14.08 -7.87
CA VAL A 130 -13.74 -14.37 -6.76
C VAL A 130 -13.00 -15.69 -7.01
N GLN A 131 -13.72 -16.75 -7.35
CA GLN A 131 -13.12 -18.06 -7.60
C GLN A 131 -12.15 -18.06 -8.79
N LYS A 132 -12.44 -17.28 -9.83
CA LYS A 132 -11.53 -17.10 -10.98
C LYS A 132 -10.23 -16.41 -10.54
N GLU A 133 -10.32 -15.33 -9.76
CA GLU A 133 -9.17 -14.54 -9.31
C GLU A 133 -8.26 -15.34 -8.38
N ARG A 134 -8.83 -16.23 -7.56
CA ARG A 134 -8.07 -17.12 -6.66
C ARG A 134 -6.97 -17.88 -7.40
N GLY A 135 -7.25 -18.36 -8.61
CA GLY A 135 -6.27 -19.06 -9.43
C GLY A 135 -5.10 -18.16 -9.85
N ILE A 136 -5.37 -16.90 -10.15
CA ILE A 136 -4.36 -15.90 -10.56
C ILE A 136 -3.48 -15.56 -9.36
N ILE A 137 -4.08 -15.20 -8.24
CA ILE A 137 -3.36 -14.83 -7.01
C ILE A 137 -2.56 -16.02 -6.46
N SER A 138 -3.07 -17.26 -6.57
CA SER A 138 -2.32 -18.47 -6.19
C SER A 138 -1.03 -18.62 -7.00
N GLN A 139 -1.02 -18.27 -8.28
CA GLN A 139 0.20 -18.32 -9.10
C GLN A 139 1.16 -17.19 -8.71
N GLU A 140 0.65 -16.02 -8.39
CA GLU A 140 1.45 -14.90 -7.92
C GLU A 140 2.11 -15.20 -6.57
N ILE A 141 1.39 -15.78 -5.61
CA ILE A 141 1.96 -16.23 -4.33
C ILE A 141 3.12 -17.20 -4.58
N LYS A 142 2.93 -18.20 -5.45
CA LYS A 142 4.00 -19.15 -5.78
C LYS A 142 5.22 -18.49 -6.43
N MET A 143 5.00 -17.47 -7.26
CA MET A 143 6.09 -16.68 -7.84
C MET A 143 6.89 -15.95 -6.75
N TYR A 144 6.24 -15.40 -5.72
CA TYR A 144 6.93 -14.81 -4.57
C TYR A 144 7.65 -15.86 -3.71
N GLU A 145 7.06 -17.05 -3.52
CA GLU A 145 7.70 -18.17 -2.79
C GLU A 145 8.99 -18.67 -3.46
N ASP A 146 9.07 -18.55 -4.81
CA ASP A 146 10.24 -18.89 -5.61
C ASP A 146 11.30 -17.77 -5.65
N SER A 147 10.96 -16.55 -5.19
CA SER A 147 11.88 -15.42 -5.12
C SER A 147 12.74 -15.47 -3.86
N ALA A 148 14.07 -15.43 -4.01
CA ALA A 148 14.99 -15.39 -2.89
C ALA A 148 14.83 -14.12 -2.05
N ASP A 149 14.68 -12.97 -2.70
CA ASP A 149 14.52 -11.68 -2.03
C ASP A 149 13.23 -11.63 -1.20
N SER A 150 12.13 -12.11 -1.77
CA SER A 150 10.86 -12.24 -1.05
C SER A 150 11.01 -13.17 0.16
N ALA A 151 11.65 -14.33 -0.01
CA ALA A 151 11.86 -15.30 1.06
C ALA A 151 12.74 -14.76 2.19
N VAL A 152 13.77 -13.96 1.87
CA VAL A 152 14.63 -13.30 2.86
C VAL A 152 13.83 -12.30 3.68
N MET A 153 13.06 -11.41 3.05
CA MET A 153 12.27 -10.39 3.73
C MET A 153 11.12 -10.99 4.56
N GLU A 154 10.40 -11.95 4.02
CA GLU A 154 9.33 -12.65 4.77
C GLU A 154 9.87 -13.38 6.00
N ASN A 155 10.98 -14.09 5.86
CA ASN A 155 11.62 -14.76 6.97
C ASN A 155 12.12 -13.76 8.03
N LEU A 156 12.68 -12.63 7.60
CA LEU A 156 13.11 -11.58 8.50
C LEU A 156 11.96 -11.06 9.35
N PHE A 157 10.85 -10.65 8.74
CA PHE A 157 9.68 -10.15 9.47
C PHE A 157 9.07 -11.22 10.37
N ARG A 158 9.01 -12.47 9.91
CA ARG A 158 8.48 -13.58 10.68
C ARG A 158 9.26 -13.87 11.96
N ILE A 159 10.59 -13.70 11.96
CA ILE A 159 11.41 -13.89 13.18
C ILE A 159 11.49 -12.61 14.02
N MET A 160 11.42 -11.42 13.41
CA MET A 160 11.45 -10.14 14.13
C MET A 160 10.18 -9.89 14.93
N TYR A 161 9.02 -10.29 14.41
CA TYR A 161 7.71 -10.03 15.01
C TYR A 161 7.02 -11.33 15.42
N GLN A 162 6.53 -11.37 16.66
CA GLN A 162 5.79 -12.53 17.17
C GLN A 162 4.27 -12.34 17.07
N ASN A 163 3.80 -11.16 17.37
CA ASN A 163 2.37 -10.84 17.50
C ASN A 163 1.88 -9.87 16.40
N HIS A 164 2.74 -8.95 15.95
CA HIS A 164 2.35 -7.95 14.97
C HIS A 164 2.06 -8.59 13.60
N PRO A 165 0.94 -8.23 12.94
CA PRO A 165 0.53 -8.84 11.67
C PRO A 165 1.49 -8.56 10.49
N VAL A 166 2.43 -7.63 10.59
CA VAL A 166 3.48 -7.39 9.60
C VAL A 166 4.33 -8.64 9.30
N ARG A 167 4.35 -9.61 10.21
CA ARG A 167 5.01 -10.90 10.02
C ARG A 167 4.38 -11.79 8.94
N ASN A 168 3.19 -11.46 8.49
CA ASN A 168 2.44 -12.21 7.50
C ASN A 168 2.69 -11.64 6.10
N ASN A 169 2.70 -12.50 5.09
CA ASN A 169 2.81 -12.09 3.70
C ASN A 169 1.61 -11.21 3.30
N ILE A 170 1.88 -10.15 2.54
CA ILE A 170 0.85 -9.21 2.04
C ILE A 170 -0.19 -9.95 1.19
N ALA A 171 0.26 -10.84 0.32
CA ALA A 171 -0.61 -11.64 -0.54
C ALA A 171 -1.31 -12.81 0.19
N GLY A 172 -0.92 -13.07 1.46
CA GLY A 172 -1.37 -14.25 2.20
C GLY A 172 -0.65 -15.52 1.77
N THR A 173 -1.29 -16.67 1.99
CA THR A 173 -0.86 -17.98 1.52
C THR A 173 -1.92 -18.60 0.61
N VAL A 174 -1.56 -19.62 -0.16
CA VAL A 174 -2.52 -20.34 -1.02
C VAL A 174 -3.71 -20.84 -0.18
N GLU A 175 -3.46 -21.37 1.03
CA GLU A 175 -4.50 -21.86 1.93
C GLU A 175 -5.38 -20.73 2.47
N SER A 176 -4.78 -19.59 2.86
CA SER A 176 -5.56 -18.47 3.43
C SER A 176 -6.48 -17.82 2.40
N ILE A 177 -6.06 -17.70 1.14
CA ILE A 177 -6.90 -17.11 0.09
C ILE A 177 -8.05 -18.04 -0.36
N GLU A 178 -7.97 -19.34 -0.06
CA GLU A 178 -9.11 -20.26 -0.29
C GLU A 178 -10.32 -19.94 0.57
N GLU A 179 -10.11 -19.33 1.74
CA GLU A 179 -11.17 -18.93 2.67
C GLU A 179 -11.83 -17.59 2.30
N ILE A 180 -11.26 -16.84 1.34
CA ILE A 180 -11.79 -15.54 0.93
C ILE A 180 -13.04 -15.74 0.05
N THR A 181 -14.14 -15.09 0.42
CA THR A 181 -15.43 -15.12 -0.24
C THR A 181 -15.84 -13.71 -0.71
N ALA A 182 -16.86 -13.63 -1.57
CA ALA A 182 -17.45 -12.35 -1.97
C ALA A 182 -17.96 -11.55 -0.76
N ASP A 183 -18.53 -12.22 0.25
CA ASP A 183 -18.99 -11.58 1.49
C ASP A 183 -17.83 -11.01 2.31
N THR A 184 -16.69 -11.72 2.37
CA THR A 184 -15.47 -11.23 3.03
C THR A 184 -14.95 -9.96 2.36
N LEU A 185 -14.84 -9.97 1.02
CA LEU A 185 -14.40 -8.81 0.25
C LEU A 185 -15.37 -7.63 0.41
N LYS A 186 -16.68 -7.91 0.37
CA LYS A 186 -17.69 -6.89 0.59
C LYS A 186 -17.61 -6.29 2.00
N LEU A 187 -17.39 -7.09 3.03
CA LEU A 187 -17.18 -6.62 4.41
C LEU A 187 -16.00 -5.66 4.50
N CYS A 188 -14.85 -6.03 3.93
CA CYS A 188 -13.67 -5.18 3.93
C CYS A 188 -13.85 -3.91 3.11
N HIS A 189 -14.49 -4.00 1.94
CA HIS A 189 -14.82 -2.82 1.14
C HIS A 189 -15.77 -1.87 1.90
N ASP A 190 -16.85 -2.37 2.49
CA ASP A 190 -17.80 -1.55 3.27
C ASP A 190 -17.15 -0.92 4.52
N ALA A 191 -16.12 -1.55 5.09
CA ALA A 191 -15.40 -1.04 6.26
C ALA A 191 -14.35 0.02 5.89
N PHE A 192 -13.57 -0.21 4.85
CA PHE A 192 -12.34 0.56 4.60
C PHE A 192 -12.38 1.43 3.34
N TYR A 193 -13.29 1.19 2.39
CA TYR A 193 -13.39 1.98 1.15
C TYR A 193 -14.48 3.05 1.20
N ASP A 194 -14.91 3.41 2.41
CA ASP A 194 -15.74 4.60 2.61
C ASP A 194 -14.94 5.86 2.27
N PRO A 195 -15.53 6.87 1.60
CA PRO A 195 -14.84 8.11 1.26
C PRO A 195 -14.11 8.78 2.42
N SER A 196 -14.58 8.63 3.65
CA SER A 196 -13.92 9.21 4.84
C SER A 196 -12.58 8.56 5.18
N ASN A 197 -12.31 7.37 4.65
CA ASN A 197 -11.06 6.61 4.79
C ASN A 197 -10.19 6.64 3.53
N LEU A 198 -10.59 7.41 2.52
CA LEU A 198 -9.88 7.56 1.27
C LEU A 198 -9.16 8.91 1.17
N ILE A 199 -8.04 8.91 0.45
CA ILE A 199 -7.38 10.11 -0.03
C ILE A 199 -7.26 10.06 -1.54
N VAL A 200 -7.52 11.19 -2.19
CA VAL A 200 -7.27 11.42 -3.62
C VAL A 200 -6.13 12.42 -3.76
N CYS A 201 -5.16 12.09 -4.61
CA CYS A 201 -4.10 13.01 -4.99
C CYS A 201 -4.04 13.11 -6.52
N VAL A 202 -4.09 14.33 -7.06
CA VAL A 202 -3.94 14.57 -8.50
C VAL A 202 -2.81 15.55 -8.71
N ILE A 203 -1.91 15.26 -9.66
CA ILE A 203 -0.80 16.13 -10.02
C ILE A 203 -0.67 16.23 -11.53
N GLY A 204 -0.40 17.44 -12.03
CA GLY A 204 -0.21 17.68 -13.45
C GLY A 204 -0.72 19.06 -13.89
N ASP A 205 -0.82 19.26 -15.20
CA ASP A 205 -1.44 20.43 -15.80
C ASP A 205 -2.97 20.33 -15.72
N VAL A 206 -3.50 20.72 -14.56
CA VAL A 206 -4.90 20.56 -14.15
C VAL A 206 -5.39 21.81 -13.42
N ASP A 207 -6.70 21.99 -13.36
CA ASP A 207 -7.36 23.00 -12.50
C ASP A 207 -7.85 22.33 -11.23
N ALA A 208 -7.36 22.77 -10.07
CA ALA A 208 -7.68 22.17 -8.78
C ALA A 208 -9.18 22.24 -8.45
N ALA A 209 -9.85 23.32 -8.82
CA ALA A 209 -11.28 23.48 -8.55
C ALA A 209 -12.11 22.48 -9.36
N SER A 210 -11.74 22.25 -10.62
CA SER A 210 -12.39 21.26 -11.50
C SER A 210 -12.25 19.84 -10.95
N ILE A 211 -11.04 19.43 -10.58
CA ILE A 211 -10.77 18.09 -10.01
C ILE A 211 -11.56 17.88 -8.72
N ILE A 212 -11.56 18.85 -7.81
CA ILE A 212 -12.29 18.76 -6.53
C ILE A 212 -13.80 18.66 -6.78
N GLU A 213 -14.33 19.42 -7.73
CA GLU A 213 -15.76 19.38 -8.09
C GLU A 213 -16.13 18.03 -8.75
N GLN A 214 -15.26 17.49 -9.60
CA GLN A 214 -15.46 16.16 -10.18
C GLN A 214 -15.46 15.09 -9.10
N ALA A 215 -14.50 15.11 -8.17
CA ALA A 215 -14.47 14.19 -7.03
C ALA A 215 -15.75 14.28 -6.18
N ARG A 216 -16.25 15.51 -5.95
CA ARG A 216 -17.49 15.72 -5.19
C ARG A 216 -18.73 15.11 -5.86
N LYS A 217 -18.80 15.19 -7.19
CA LYS A 217 -19.94 14.66 -7.97
C LYS A 217 -19.91 13.14 -8.09
N LEU A 218 -18.73 12.56 -8.22
CA LEU A 218 -18.56 11.15 -8.56
C LEU A 218 -18.47 10.23 -7.34
N THR A 219 -18.17 10.77 -6.16
CA THR A 219 -18.04 9.93 -4.96
C THR A 219 -19.34 9.85 -4.16
N PRO A 220 -19.67 8.67 -3.59
CA PRO A 220 -20.89 8.47 -2.81
C PRO A 220 -20.91 9.32 -1.54
N ALA A 221 -22.08 9.42 -0.90
CA ALA A 221 -22.28 10.21 0.31
C ALA A 221 -21.42 9.78 1.51
N GLY A 222 -20.94 8.53 1.51
CA GLY A 222 -20.18 7.94 2.62
C GLY A 222 -21.08 7.55 3.80
N LYS A 223 -20.73 6.46 4.45
CA LYS A 223 -21.44 5.93 5.65
C LYS A 223 -20.68 6.27 6.92
N LYS A 224 -19.40 6.65 6.80
CA LYS A 224 -18.45 6.93 7.91
C LYS A 224 -18.46 5.80 8.94
N PRO A 225 -18.15 4.58 8.56
CA PRO A 225 -18.13 3.46 9.48
C PRO A 225 -17.12 3.72 10.60
N GLN A 226 -17.45 3.29 11.81
CA GLN A 226 -16.50 3.34 12.93
C GLN A 226 -15.72 2.04 12.93
N PHE A 227 -14.45 2.11 12.56
CA PHE A 227 -13.55 0.97 12.67
C PHE A 227 -12.38 1.28 13.61
N GLU A 228 -11.87 0.24 14.25
CA GLU A 228 -10.70 0.26 15.12
C GLU A 228 -9.76 -0.87 14.69
N ARG A 229 -8.48 -0.57 14.49
CA ARG A 229 -7.46 -1.55 14.14
C ARG A 229 -7.11 -2.42 15.34
N CYS A 230 -6.80 -3.68 15.06
CA CYS A 230 -6.36 -4.64 16.06
C CYS A 230 -4.93 -5.10 15.71
N CYS A 231 -3.92 -4.42 16.26
CA CYS A 231 -2.51 -4.71 15.96
C CYS A 231 -1.95 -5.93 16.73
N GLY A 232 -2.81 -6.73 17.36
CA GLY A 232 -2.38 -7.87 18.16
C GLY A 232 -1.91 -7.49 19.56
N ALA A 233 -1.29 -8.45 20.25
CA ALA A 233 -0.67 -8.22 21.56
C ALA A 233 0.66 -7.44 21.38
N PRO A 234 1.13 -6.72 22.43
CA PRO A 234 2.44 -6.08 22.38
C PRO A 234 3.55 -7.08 22.05
N GLU A 235 4.51 -6.63 21.25
CA GLU A 235 5.69 -7.44 20.92
C GLU A 235 6.58 -7.65 22.14
N PRO A 236 7.18 -8.85 22.30
CA PRO A 236 8.21 -9.05 23.33
C PRO A 236 9.40 -8.10 23.11
N GLU A 237 10.01 -7.62 24.19
CA GLU A 237 11.18 -6.74 24.10
C GLU A 237 12.32 -7.39 23.31
N LYS A 238 12.53 -8.68 23.48
CA LYS A 238 13.58 -9.44 22.77
C LYS A 238 13.01 -10.22 21.62
N VAL A 239 13.71 -10.19 20.50
CA VAL A 239 13.42 -11.06 19.35
C VAL A 239 13.61 -12.52 19.77
N PRO A 240 12.58 -13.38 19.66
CA PRO A 240 12.66 -14.76 20.18
C PRO A 240 13.56 -15.65 19.31
N VAL A 241 13.60 -15.44 18.01
CA VAL A 241 14.42 -16.17 17.05
C VAL A 241 15.37 -15.19 16.37
N ARG A 242 16.67 -15.47 16.44
CA ARG A 242 17.69 -14.53 15.92
C ARG A 242 18.15 -14.84 14.51
N THR A 243 17.96 -16.06 14.06
CA THR A 243 18.45 -16.51 12.76
C THR A 243 17.50 -17.55 12.20
N VAL A 244 17.24 -17.44 10.90
CA VAL A 244 16.53 -18.44 10.11
C VAL A 244 17.28 -18.61 8.79
N GLU A 245 17.36 -19.84 8.31
CA GLU A 245 17.97 -20.18 7.04
C GLU A 245 16.93 -20.93 6.19
N LYS A 246 16.87 -20.62 4.91
CA LYS A 246 16.06 -21.32 3.90
C LYS A 246 16.98 -21.71 2.75
N GLN A 247 17.01 -22.98 2.42
CA GLN A 247 17.74 -23.45 1.23
C GLN A 247 16.87 -23.24 -0.01
N MET A 248 17.44 -22.59 -1.02
CA MET A 248 16.80 -22.32 -2.30
C MET A 248 17.78 -22.56 -3.45
N GLU A 249 17.28 -22.79 -4.67
CA GLU A 249 18.11 -22.90 -5.88
C GLU A 249 18.46 -21.48 -6.39
N ILE A 250 19.50 -20.88 -5.84
CA ILE A 250 19.96 -19.52 -6.16
C ILE A 250 21.46 -19.53 -6.47
N ALA A 251 21.89 -18.58 -7.30
CA ALA A 251 23.29 -18.49 -7.75
C ALA A 251 24.23 -17.99 -6.62
N MET A 252 23.75 -17.11 -5.75
CA MET A 252 24.51 -16.54 -4.64
C MET A 252 23.65 -16.49 -3.37
N PRO A 253 24.25 -16.70 -2.18
CA PRO A 253 23.53 -16.52 -0.93
C PRO A 253 23.02 -15.09 -0.78
N ALA A 254 21.76 -14.93 -0.35
CA ALA A 254 21.16 -13.65 0.00
C ALA A 254 20.88 -13.59 1.51
N PHE A 255 21.05 -12.43 2.14
CA PHE A 255 20.78 -12.24 3.56
C PHE A 255 20.18 -10.87 3.86
N ALA A 256 19.43 -10.78 4.94
CA ALA A 256 18.98 -9.52 5.52
C ALA A 256 19.19 -9.54 7.05
N ILE A 257 19.47 -8.37 7.62
CA ILE A 257 19.61 -8.17 9.07
C ILE A 257 18.64 -7.07 9.48
N GLY A 258 17.74 -7.36 10.43
CA GLY A 258 16.76 -6.41 10.91
C GLY A 258 16.95 -6.06 12.39
N PHE A 259 16.67 -4.80 12.71
CA PHE A 259 16.64 -4.26 14.06
C PHE A 259 15.29 -3.61 14.32
N ARG A 260 14.62 -3.99 15.41
CA ARG A 260 13.42 -3.28 15.84
C ARG A 260 13.80 -2.01 16.59
N CYS A 261 13.28 -0.89 16.13
CA CYS A 261 13.42 0.40 16.79
C CYS A 261 12.22 0.66 17.71
N PRO A 262 12.36 1.51 18.74
CA PRO A 262 11.25 1.98 19.55
C PRO A 262 10.19 2.70 18.69
N ASP A 263 8.94 2.67 19.14
CA ASP A 263 7.87 3.42 18.51
C ASP A 263 8.25 4.92 18.45
N ALA A 264 8.23 5.46 17.25
CA ALA A 264 8.58 6.85 16.96
C ALA A 264 7.41 7.83 17.19
N GLY A 265 6.23 7.33 17.60
CA GLY A 265 5.04 8.14 17.73
C GLY A 265 4.40 8.51 16.38
N ARG A 266 3.84 9.73 16.28
CA ARG A 266 3.11 10.19 15.08
C ARG A 266 3.54 11.61 14.66
N GLY A 267 3.22 11.98 13.42
CA GLY A 267 3.43 13.33 12.90
C GLY A 267 4.90 13.72 12.81
N ALA A 268 5.29 14.88 13.32
CA ALA A 268 6.64 15.41 13.20
C ALA A 268 7.71 14.57 13.92
N ASP A 269 7.36 13.95 15.05
CA ASP A 269 8.28 13.10 15.79
C ASP A 269 8.59 11.80 15.01
N ALA A 270 7.57 11.21 14.42
CA ALA A 270 7.75 10.06 13.53
C ALA A 270 8.65 10.41 12.33
N MET A 271 8.34 11.50 11.62
CA MET A 271 9.17 11.97 10.48
C MET A 271 10.63 12.24 10.90
N ARG A 272 10.83 12.80 12.09
CA ARG A 272 12.18 13.01 12.63
C ARG A 272 12.91 11.71 12.88
N MET A 273 12.22 10.70 13.39
CA MET A 273 12.82 9.37 13.62
C MET A 273 13.11 8.64 12.30
N ASP A 274 12.23 8.79 11.30
CA ASP A 274 12.48 8.25 9.95
C ASP A 274 13.82 8.82 9.41
N LEU A 275 14.00 10.14 9.42
CA LEU A 275 15.24 10.79 8.99
C LEU A 275 16.47 10.38 9.82
N ILE A 276 16.31 10.23 11.14
CA ILE A 276 17.41 9.79 12.02
C ILE A 276 17.77 8.33 11.70
N GLY A 277 16.78 7.47 11.49
CA GLY A 277 16.98 6.06 11.14
C GLY A 277 17.71 5.89 9.83
N GLU A 278 17.25 6.56 8.77
CA GLU A 278 17.92 6.60 7.46
C GLU A 278 19.38 7.12 7.57
N MET A 279 19.57 8.27 8.20
CA MET A 279 20.92 8.83 8.39
C MET A 279 21.84 7.91 9.20
N ALA A 280 21.33 7.27 10.25
CA ALA A 280 22.11 6.34 11.06
C ALA A 280 22.51 5.10 10.27
N GLY A 281 21.58 4.55 9.46
CA GLY A 281 21.85 3.45 8.54
C GLY A 281 22.95 3.80 7.54
N GLU A 282 22.82 4.93 6.85
CA GLU A 282 23.81 5.42 5.90
C GLU A 282 25.18 5.67 6.54
N MET A 283 25.23 6.24 7.75
CA MET A 283 26.49 6.47 8.45
C MET A 283 27.19 5.18 8.89
N LEU A 284 26.44 4.13 9.22
CA LEU A 284 26.97 2.88 9.74
C LEU A 284 27.37 1.92 8.62
N VAL A 285 26.52 1.76 7.62
CA VAL A 285 26.68 0.73 6.58
C VAL A 285 26.39 1.23 5.15
N GLY A 286 26.17 2.53 4.94
CA GLY A 286 26.06 3.09 3.59
C GLY A 286 27.39 3.06 2.84
N GLU A 287 27.35 3.23 1.52
CA GLU A 287 28.49 3.05 0.59
C GLU A 287 29.78 3.80 1.00
N SER A 288 29.66 4.97 1.62
CA SER A 288 30.80 5.77 2.09
C SER A 288 31.37 5.32 3.44
N SER A 289 30.73 4.37 4.12
CA SER A 289 31.18 3.89 5.43
C SER A 289 32.36 2.94 5.30
N LYS A 290 33.25 2.97 6.34
CA LYS A 290 34.39 2.04 6.41
C LYS A 290 33.95 0.57 6.49
N LEU A 291 32.78 0.31 7.07
CA LEU A 291 32.23 -1.04 7.19
C LEU A 291 31.79 -1.57 5.82
N TYR A 292 31.05 -0.76 5.08
CA TYR A 292 30.64 -1.12 3.70
C TYR A 292 31.86 -1.44 2.84
N GLN A 293 32.84 -0.54 2.79
CA GLN A 293 34.05 -0.72 1.99
C GLN A 293 34.80 -2.01 2.36
N LYS A 294 34.93 -2.28 3.68
CA LYS A 294 35.56 -3.51 4.15
C LYS A 294 34.79 -4.76 3.68
N LEU A 295 33.46 -4.78 3.86
CA LEU A 295 32.62 -5.92 3.48
C LEU A 295 32.59 -6.14 1.96
N TYR A 296 32.61 -5.05 1.19
CA TYR A 296 32.68 -5.07 -0.26
C TYR A 296 34.04 -5.63 -0.75
N ASP A 297 35.18 -5.15 -0.18
CA ASP A 297 36.50 -5.63 -0.52
C ASP A 297 36.70 -7.12 -0.16
N GLU A 298 36.05 -7.56 0.92
CA GLU A 298 36.04 -8.97 1.36
C GLU A 298 35.05 -9.86 0.57
N ASN A 299 34.31 -9.29 -0.40
CA ASN A 299 33.26 -9.96 -1.19
C ASN A 299 32.13 -10.58 -0.31
N VAL A 300 31.83 -9.97 0.84
CA VAL A 300 30.71 -10.36 1.70
C VAL A 300 29.41 -9.73 1.21
N ILE A 301 29.49 -8.53 0.66
CA ILE A 301 28.38 -7.79 0.03
C ILE A 301 28.78 -7.37 -1.39
N ASP A 302 27.81 -7.06 -2.21
CA ASP A 302 27.96 -6.49 -3.55
C ASP A 302 27.39 -5.07 -3.64
N ALA A 303 27.27 -4.53 -4.85
CA ALA A 303 26.77 -3.19 -5.07
C ALA A 303 25.24 -3.04 -4.83
N ASP A 304 24.52 -4.14 -4.72
CA ASP A 304 23.07 -4.14 -4.48
C ASP A 304 22.73 -4.10 -2.97
N PHE A 305 23.76 -4.16 -2.11
CA PHE A 305 23.58 -4.04 -0.66
C PHE A 305 23.05 -2.64 -0.29
N SER A 306 21.93 -2.60 0.41
CA SER A 306 21.29 -1.36 0.85
C SER A 306 20.91 -1.41 2.34
N VAL A 307 20.65 -0.25 2.91
CA VAL A 307 20.12 -0.09 4.25
C VAL A 307 18.90 0.81 4.19
N ASP A 308 17.82 0.36 4.80
CA ASP A 308 16.55 1.08 4.84
C ASP A 308 16.04 1.20 6.27
N TYR A 309 15.33 2.27 6.57
CA TYR A 309 14.55 2.43 7.78
C TYR A 309 13.08 2.51 7.44
N GLU A 310 12.33 1.51 7.85
CA GLU A 310 10.89 1.44 7.58
C GLU A 310 10.08 1.59 8.87
N ARG A 311 9.00 2.36 8.76
CA ARG A 311 7.99 2.51 9.80
C ARG A 311 6.69 1.82 9.35
N MET A 312 6.26 0.85 10.12
CA MET A 312 5.04 0.08 9.89
C MET A 312 3.85 0.65 10.65
#